data_17993040b5014eed192d384ab71df94c
#
_entry.id   17993040b5014eed192d384ab71df94c
#
_cell.length_a   1.000
_cell.length_b   1.000
_cell.length_c   1.000
_cell.angle_alpha   90.00
_cell.angle_beta   90.00
_cell.angle_gamma   90.00
#
_symmetry.space_group_name_H-M   'P 1'
#
loop_
_entity.id
_entity.type
_entity.pdbx_description
1 polymer ?
#
loop_
_entity_poly.entity_id
_entity_poly.type
_entity_poly.pdbx_seq_one_letter_code
_entity_poly.pdbx_strand_id
1 'polypeptide(L)'
;MRRLPVFFVLDCSESMAGQNIQQMQQGIQLIMQQLRQDPYALETVYVSVIAFAGIVRTLVPLVEVFAYYPAKLPLGGGTHLGKALEHLMNEFDRHLIKTTEQTKGDWKPIVYLFTDGRPTDECKDAIYRWQKKYARRCTLIALGMGKNVDYATLKQLTEHCIAFDELNEQDFKKFFQWISASVVAQSKSIEDGQQQDHLPPIDERYMRLVKDLPAKKILMDENCVTFVGRCGKLSRPYLMKFEREIQYQAPQDLNINLNLYYFQLTECCKIDEDYFTWSDQTQHQQQVNTTLLQGTPECPHCLAETAFAMCACGQLMCYDGFSEDVTCPWCRRQVSFGYGGMDGFDVQRGRG
;
A
#
# COMPACT_ATOMS: atom_id res chain seq x y z
N MET A 1 -12.08 -31.73 -7.84
CA MET A 1 -10.65 -31.46 -7.49
C MET A 1 -10.59 -30.57 -6.26
N ARG A 2 -9.53 -30.62 -5.42
CA ARG A 2 -9.42 -29.72 -4.26
C ARG A 2 -8.90 -28.36 -4.73
N ARG A 3 -9.49 -27.27 -4.23
CA ARG A 3 -9.06 -25.92 -4.57
C ARG A 3 -7.82 -25.52 -3.77
N LEU A 4 -6.91 -24.76 -4.38
CA LEU A 4 -5.82 -24.03 -3.72
C LEU A 4 -6.20 -22.54 -3.69
N PRO A 5 -6.75 -22.04 -2.58
CA PRO A 5 -7.09 -20.61 -2.46
C PRO A 5 -5.84 -19.76 -2.31
N VAL A 6 -5.76 -18.67 -3.11
CA VAL A 6 -4.69 -17.68 -3.07
C VAL A 6 -5.31 -16.31 -2.86
N PHE A 7 -4.93 -15.63 -1.78
CA PHE A 7 -5.42 -14.31 -1.43
C PHE A 7 -4.32 -13.27 -1.61
N PHE A 8 -4.59 -12.25 -2.40
CA PHE A 8 -3.76 -11.05 -2.51
C PHE A 8 -4.38 -9.96 -1.65
N VAL A 9 -3.70 -9.55 -0.58
CA VAL A 9 -4.10 -8.48 0.33
C VAL A 9 -3.19 -7.30 0.07
N LEU A 10 -3.75 -6.26 -0.55
CA LEU A 10 -3.01 -5.19 -1.18
C LEU A 10 -3.21 -3.87 -0.44
N ASP A 11 -2.13 -3.30 0.03
CA ASP A 11 -2.10 -1.94 0.55
C ASP A 11 -2.33 -0.95 -0.59
N CYS A 12 -3.33 -0.12 -0.43
CA CYS A 12 -3.70 0.92 -1.38
C CYS A 12 -3.73 2.29 -0.67
N SER A 13 -2.90 2.46 0.35
CA SER A 13 -2.72 3.71 1.08
C SER A 13 -2.03 4.78 0.24
N GLU A 14 -2.01 6.00 0.72
CA GLU A 14 -1.42 7.16 0.04
C GLU A 14 0.08 6.99 -0.24
N SER A 15 0.80 6.27 0.61
CA SER A 15 2.22 5.96 0.42
C SER A 15 2.48 5.11 -0.84
N MET A 16 1.49 4.29 -1.23
CA MET A 16 1.53 3.51 -2.46
C MET A 16 1.23 4.31 -3.73
N ALA A 17 0.86 5.59 -3.62
CA ALA A 17 0.53 6.43 -4.78
C ALA A 17 1.67 6.48 -5.81
N GLY A 18 1.30 6.68 -7.08
CA GLY A 18 2.25 6.80 -8.18
C GLY A 18 2.74 5.46 -8.72
N GLN A 19 4.05 5.29 -8.80
CA GLN A 19 4.67 4.13 -9.42
C GLN A 19 4.37 2.82 -8.70
N ASN A 20 4.35 2.81 -7.37
CA ASN A 20 4.17 1.60 -6.56
C ASN A 20 2.83 0.89 -6.86
N ILE A 21 1.72 1.63 -6.84
CA ILE A 21 0.40 1.04 -7.09
C ILE A 21 0.23 0.58 -8.54
N GLN A 22 0.84 1.31 -9.50
CA GLN A 22 0.84 0.92 -10.91
C GLN A 22 1.62 -0.39 -11.13
N GLN A 23 2.81 -0.50 -10.56
CA GLN A 23 3.63 -1.70 -10.60
C GLN A 23 2.91 -2.88 -9.94
N MET A 24 2.29 -2.68 -8.77
CA MET A 24 1.52 -3.73 -8.11
C MET A 24 0.36 -4.22 -8.98
N GLN A 25 -0.38 -3.32 -9.63
CA GLN A 25 -1.45 -3.69 -10.54
C GLN A 25 -0.94 -4.49 -11.75
N GLN A 26 0.16 -4.06 -12.37
CA GLN A 26 0.80 -4.79 -13.47
C GLN A 26 1.33 -6.15 -13.01
N GLY A 27 1.91 -6.22 -11.81
CA GLY A 27 2.41 -7.45 -11.23
C GLY A 27 1.32 -8.49 -10.99
N ILE A 28 0.17 -8.10 -10.44
CA ILE A 28 -0.97 -9.01 -10.29
C ILE A 28 -1.45 -9.53 -11.66
N GLN A 29 -1.50 -8.68 -12.67
CA GLN A 29 -1.86 -9.11 -14.03
C GLN A 29 -0.85 -10.12 -14.58
N LEU A 30 0.44 -9.92 -14.36
CA LEU A 30 1.49 -10.85 -14.77
C LEU A 30 1.34 -12.21 -14.07
N ILE A 31 1.07 -12.23 -12.75
CA ILE A 31 0.81 -13.47 -12.02
C ILE A 31 -0.37 -14.23 -12.66
N MET A 32 -1.48 -13.55 -12.88
CA MET A 32 -2.67 -14.18 -13.46
C MET A 32 -2.41 -14.74 -14.87
N GLN A 33 -1.65 -14.00 -15.68
CA GLN A 33 -1.24 -14.46 -17.03
C GLN A 33 -0.40 -15.74 -16.93
N GLN A 34 0.55 -15.81 -16.02
CA GLN A 34 1.42 -16.99 -15.86
C GLN A 34 0.65 -18.18 -15.28
N LEU A 35 -0.22 -17.97 -14.29
CA LEU A 35 -1.04 -19.04 -13.73
C LEU A 35 -2.00 -19.66 -14.78
N ARG A 36 -2.52 -18.85 -15.70
CA ARG A 36 -3.35 -19.33 -16.81
C ARG A 36 -2.60 -20.17 -17.84
N GLN A 37 -1.27 -20.07 -17.90
CA GLN A 37 -0.44 -20.87 -18.79
C GLN A 37 -0.02 -22.22 -18.17
N ASP A 38 -0.14 -22.38 -16.87
CA ASP A 38 0.15 -23.64 -16.19
C ASP A 38 -1.13 -24.48 -16.02
N PRO A 39 -1.23 -25.68 -16.60
CA PRO A 39 -2.43 -26.51 -16.55
C PRO A 39 -2.88 -26.85 -15.13
N TYR A 40 -1.96 -27.13 -14.21
CA TYR A 40 -2.28 -27.47 -12.82
C TYR A 40 -2.82 -26.28 -12.05
N ALA A 41 -2.18 -25.10 -12.22
CA ALA A 41 -2.67 -23.88 -11.61
C ALA A 41 -4.05 -23.50 -12.15
N LEU A 42 -4.28 -23.67 -13.45
CA LEU A 42 -5.56 -23.38 -14.09
C LEU A 42 -6.71 -24.20 -13.51
N GLU A 43 -6.46 -25.47 -13.16
CA GLU A 43 -7.46 -26.38 -12.63
C GLU A 43 -7.65 -26.29 -11.11
N THR A 44 -6.62 -25.88 -10.37
CA THR A 44 -6.64 -25.95 -8.90
C THR A 44 -6.67 -24.61 -8.21
N VAL A 45 -6.09 -23.57 -8.81
CA VAL A 45 -5.90 -22.27 -8.15
C VAL A 45 -7.17 -21.42 -8.22
N TYR A 46 -7.59 -20.93 -7.06
CA TYR A 46 -8.65 -19.94 -6.89
C TYR A 46 -8.05 -18.69 -6.30
N VAL A 47 -8.35 -17.53 -6.87
CA VAL A 47 -7.73 -16.26 -6.48
C VAL A 47 -8.77 -15.30 -5.94
N SER A 48 -8.37 -14.53 -4.93
CA SER A 48 -9.12 -13.41 -4.38
C SER A 48 -8.21 -12.20 -4.25
N VAL A 49 -8.75 -11.00 -4.48
CA VAL A 49 -8.03 -9.73 -4.30
C VAL A 49 -8.78 -8.90 -3.29
N ILE A 50 -8.13 -8.57 -2.20
CA ILE A 50 -8.60 -7.70 -1.13
C ILE A 50 -7.73 -6.45 -1.16
N ALA A 51 -8.33 -5.27 -1.26
CA ALA A 51 -7.64 -4.00 -1.13
C ALA A 51 -7.96 -3.34 0.21
N PHE A 52 -6.97 -2.69 0.79
CA PHE A 52 -7.16 -1.91 2.01
C PHE A 52 -6.42 -0.57 1.94
N ALA A 53 -7.03 0.43 2.55
CA ALA A 53 -6.53 1.77 2.85
C ALA A 53 -7.20 2.22 4.15
N GLY A 54 -7.91 3.32 4.22
CA GLY A 54 -8.80 3.70 5.33
C GLY A 54 -10.03 2.80 5.47
N ILE A 55 -10.40 2.08 4.41
CA ILE A 55 -11.41 1.01 4.42
C ILE A 55 -10.85 -0.25 3.76
N VAL A 56 -11.57 -1.37 3.92
CA VAL A 56 -11.18 -2.67 3.35
C VAL A 56 -12.32 -3.23 2.53
N ARG A 57 -12.03 -3.74 1.32
CA ARG A 57 -13.01 -4.41 0.46
C ARG A 57 -12.38 -5.55 -0.33
N THR A 58 -13.15 -6.60 -0.56
CA THR A 58 -12.83 -7.61 -1.57
C THR A 58 -13.16 -7.05 -2.96
N LEU A 59 -12.12 -6.80 -3.76
CA LEU A 59 -12.26 -6.32 -5.14
C LEU A 59 -12.62 -7.45 -6.10
N VAL A 60 -12.01 -8.62 -5.87
CA VAL A 60 -12.30 -9.85 -6.63
C VAL A 60 -12.59 -10.95 -5.60
N PRO A 61 -13.81 -11.50 -5.58
CA PRO A 61 -14.14 -12.63 -4.71
C PRO A 61 -13.30 -13.86 -5.08
N LEU A 62 -13.30 -14.90 -4.25
CA LEU A 62 -12.55 -16.12 -4.51
C LEU A 62 -13.11 -16.84 -5.75
N VAL A 63 -12.42 -16.72 -6.87
CA VAL A 63 -12.80 -17.25 -8.19
C VAL A 63 -11.67 -18.06 -8.81
N GLU A 64 -12.01 -18.94 -9.74
CA GLU A 64 -11.04 -19.67 -10.55
C GLU A 64 -10.15 -18.74 -11.37
N VAL A 65 -8.88 -19.08 -11.56
CA VAL A 65 -7.91 -18.21 -12.29
C VAL A 65 -8.42 -17.83 -13.67
N PHE A 66 -9.11 -18.72 -14.39
CA PHE A 66 -9.63 -18.39 -15.72
C PHE A 66 -10.77 -17.36 -15.68
N ALA A 67 -11.56 -17.35 -14.60
CA ALA A 67 -12.67 -16.42 -14.39
C ALA A 67 -12.23 -15.07 -13.79
N TYR A 68 -10.95 -14.95 -13.42
CA TYR A 68 -10.42 -13.70 -12.86
C TYR A 68 -10.49 -12.56 -13.88
N TYR A 69 -11.06 -11.45 -13.47
CA TYR A 69 -11.06 -10.20 -14.22
C TYR A 69 -10.32 -9.11 -13.42
N PRO A 70 -9.35 -8.40 -14.05
CA PRO A 70 -8.56 -7.40 -13.33
C PRO A 70 -9.43 -6.27 -12.80
N ALA A 71 -9.40 -6.06 -11.50
CA ALA A 71 -9.98 -4.88 -10.88
C ALA A 71 -8.95 -3.75 -10.85
N LYS A 72 -9.41 -2.51 -11.05
CA LYS A 72 -8.57 -1.33 -10.82
C LYS A 72 -8.31 -1.23 -9.32
N LEU A 73 -7.04 -1.09 -8.94
CA LEU A 73 -6.67 -0.85 -7.55
C LEU A 73 -7.08 0.58 -7.16
N PRO A 74 -7.76 0.75 -6.03
CA PRO A 74 -8.11 2.06 -5.51
C PRO A 74 -6.89 2.74 -4.89
N LEU A 75 -7.06 4.00 -4.49
CA LEU A 75 -6.14 4.70 -3.60
C LEU A 75 -6.96 5.37 -2.50
N GLY A 76 -6.46 5.41 -1.27
CA GLY A 76 -7.17 6.05 -0.16
C GLY A 76 -6.25 6.41 1.00
N GLY A 77 -6.68 7.34 1.84
CA GLY A 77 -5.94 7.77 3.03
C GLY A 77 -6.04 6.78 4.19
N GLY A 78 -4.90 6.38 4.72
CA GLY A 78 -4.77 5.47 5.85
C GLY A 78 -4.43 4.03 5.48
N THR A 79 -3.76 3.32 6.40
CA THR A 79 -3.25 1.95 6.26
C THR A 79 -3.87 1.07 7.34
N HIS A 80 -5.13 0.65 7.16
CA HIS A 80 -5.88 -0.12 8.15
C HIS A 80 -5.58 -1.61 8.07
N LEU A 81 -4.39 -2.02 8.48
CA LEU A 81 -3.94 -3.42 8.47
C LEU A 81 -4.76 -4.30 9.42
N GLY A 82 -5.14 -3.80 10.60
CA GLY A 82 -5.96 -4.55 11.55
C GLY A 82 -7.31 -4.91 10.95
N LYS A 83 -7.97 -3.95 10.31
CA LYS A 83 -9.24 -4.21 9.59
C LYS A 83 -9.04 -5.13 8.39
N ALA A 84 -7.91 -5.05 7.69
CA ALA A 84 -7.59 -5.96 6.58
C ALA A 84 -7.45 -7.40 7.04
N LEU A 85 -6.80 -7.64 8.19
CA LEU A 85 -6.69 -8.95 8.81
C LEU A 85 -8.06 -9.50 9.23
N GLU A 86 -8.90 -8.67 9.86
CA GLU A 86 -10.27 -9.08 10.24
C GLU A 86 -11.10 -9.44 9.02
N HIS A 87 -11.00 -8.64 7.96
CA HIS A 87 -11.70 -8.92 6.71
C HIS A 87 -11.23 -10.24 6.09
N LEU A 88 -9.91 -10.47 6.00
CA LEU A 88 -9.33 -11.71 5.50
C LEU A 88 -9.79 -12.94 6.33
N MET A 89 -9.81 -12.82 7.66
CA MET A 89 -10.30 -13.88 8.54
C MET A 89 -11.77 -14.20 8.27
N ASN A 90 -12.60 -13.18 8.00
CA ASN A 90 -14.00 -13.35 7.65
C ASN A 90 -14.18 -14.01 6.27
N GLU A 91 -13.34 -13.64 5.27
CA GLU A 91 -13.31 -14.30 3.96
C GLU A 91 -12.94 -15.79 4.10
N PHE A 92 -11.99 -16.13 4.96
CA PHE A 92 -11.65 -17.52 5.25
C PHE A 92 -12.84 -18.30 5.85
N ASP A 93 -13.50 -17.72 6.84
CA ASP A 93 -14.62 -18.41 7.52
C ASP A 93 -15.85 -18.58 6.60
N ARG A 94 -16.03 -17.69 5.59
CA ARG A 94 -17.15 -17.72 4.63
C ARG A 94 -16.88 -18.59 3.41
N HIS A 95 -15.68 -18.57 2.87
CA HIS A 95 -15.41 -19.10 1.52
C HIS A 95 -14.55 -20.36 1.47
N LEU A 96 -13.79 -20.65 2.55
CA LEU A 96 -12.98 -21.86 2.57
C LEU A 96 -13.81 -23.09 2.89
N ILE A 97 -13.66 -24.12 2.06
CA ILE A 97 -14.30 -25.42 2.26
C ILE A 97 -13.52 -26.21 3.31
N LYS A 98 -14.20 -26.59 4.39
CA LYS A 98 -13.62 -27.45 5.44
C LYS A 98 -13.73 -28.91 5.04
N THR A 99 -12.71 -29.70 5.41
CA THR A 99 -12.78 -31.15 5.27
C THR A 99 -13.87 -31.71 6.18
N THR A 100 -14.73 -32.57 5.63
CA THR A 100 -15.74 -33.36 6.32
C THR A 100 -15.49 -34.81 6.05
N GLU A 101 -16.26 -35.70 6.66
CA GLU A 101 -16.20 -37.16 6.38
C GLU A 101 -16.50 -37.51 4.91
N GLN A 102 -17.29 -36.65 4.24
CA GLN A 102 -17.77 -36.90 2.87
C GLN A 102 -17.02 -36.08 1.81
N THR A 103 -16.35 -34.99 2.19
CA THR A 103 -15.74 -34.04 1.25
C THR A 103 -14.36 -33.63 1.71
N LYS A 104 -13.36 -33.73 0.84
CA LYS A 104 -12.06 -33.15 1.08
C LYS A 104 -12.17 -31.60 0.93
N GLY A 105 -11.81 -30.89 1.98
CA GLY A 105 -11.78 -29.41 1.99
C GLY A 105 -10.69 -28.82 1.10
N ASP A 106 -10.62 -27.51 1.07
CA ASP A 106 -9.57 -26.79 0.35
C ASP A 106 -8.17 -27.16 0.86
N TRP A 107 -7.17 -26.96 0.02
CA TRP A 107 -5.79 -26.95 0.44
C TRP A 107 -5.51 -25.76 1.34
N LYS A 108 -4.40 -25.79 2.08
CA LYS A 108 -3.96 -24.69 2.94
C LYS A 108 -3.81 -23.42 2.10
N PRO A 109 -4.57 -22.35 2.37
CA PRO A 109 -4.53 -21.13 1.57
C PRO A 109 -3.15 -20.46 1.60
N ILE A 110 -2.81 -19.77 0.51
CA ILE A 110 -1.66 -18.88 0.44
C ILE A 110 -2.16 -17.45 0.52
N VAL A 111 -1.50 -16.63 1.32
CA VAL A 111 -1.79 -15.19 1.43
C VAL A 111 -0.54 -14.40 1.09
N TYR A 112 -0.64 -13.53 0.13
CA TYR A 112 0.36 -12.51 -0.18
C TYR A 112 -0.13 -11.17 0.33
N LEU A 113 0.50 -10.64 1.38
CA LEU A 113 0.22 -9.33 1.95
C LEU A 113 1.28 -8.34 1.45
N PHE A 114 0.86 -7.36 0.68
CA PHE A 114 1.71 -6.27 0.17
C PHE A 114 1.45 -5.01 0.98
N THR A 115 2.52 -4.36 1.48
CA THR A 115 2.43 -3.07 2.17
C THR A 115 3.78 -2.34 2.08
N ASP A 116 3.75 -1.02 2.01
CA ASP A 116 4.95 -0.16 2.06
C ASP A 116 4.99 0.71 3.33
N GLY A 117 3.92 0.67 4.12
CA GLY A 117 3.69 1.58 5.22
C GLY A 117 3.60 0.93 6.58
N ARG A 118 3.16 1.76 7.51
CA ARG A 118 2.85 1.41 8.89
C ARG A 118 1.35 1.40 9.10
N PRO A 119 0.84 0.46 9.89
CA PRO A 119 -0.57 0.49 10.25
C PRO A 119 -0.96 1.80 10.92
N THR A 120 -2.06 2.39 10.47
CA THR A 120 -2.66 3.60 11.06
C THR A 120 -3.87 3.30 11.93
N ASP A 121 -4.27 2.03 12.02
CA ASP A 121 -5.32 1.52 12.90
C ASP A 121 -4.75 0.66 14.03
N GLU A 122 -5.59 0.34 15.02
CA GLU A 122 -5.24 -0.55 16.13
C GLU A 122 -5.25 -2.01 15.66
N CYS A 123 -4.08 -2.64 15.61
CA CYS A 123 -3.92 -4.00 15.07
C CYS A 123 -3.85 -5.11 16.12
N LYS A 124 -3.71 -4.79 17.43
CA LYS A 124 -3.37 -5.79 18.47
C LYS A 124 -4.36 -6.93 18.56
N ASP A 125 -5.65 -6.63 18.62
CA ASP A 125 -6.69 -7.64 18.75
C ASP A 125 -6.80 -8.51 17.50
N ALA A 126 -6.68 -7.90 16.31
CA ALA A 126 -6.67 -8.61 15.04
C ALA A 126 -5.46 -9.54 14.93
N ILE A 127 -4.25 -9.08 15.32
CA ILE A 127 -3.02 -9.88 15.35
C ILE A 127 -3.16 -11.05 16.34
N TYR A 128 -3.66 -10.79 17.56
CA TYR A 128 -3.87 -11.84 18.55
C TYR A 128 -4.82 -12.92 18.03
N ARG A 129 -5.96 -12.53 17.46
CA ARG A 129 -6.95 -13.45 16.86
C ARG A 129 -6.33 -14.23 15.69
N TRP A 130 -5.53 -13.57 14.84
CA TRP A 130 -4.80 -14.18 13.75
C TRP A 130 -3.87 -15.28 14.25
N GLN A 131 -2.97 -14.97 15.17
CA GLN A 131 -2.00 -15.91 15.74
C GLN A 131 -2.67 -17.13 16.37
N LYS A 132 -3.76 -16.92 17.11
CA LYS A 132 -4.47 -17.99 17.82
C LYS A 132 -5.22 -18.93 16.89
N LYS A 133 -5.84 -18.43 15.83
CA LYS A 133 -6.83 -19.21 15.08
C LYS A 133 -6.45 -19.44 13.61
N TYR A 134 -5.74 -18.51 12.97
CA TYR A 134 -5.58 -18.51 11.52
C TYR A 134 -4.14 -18.74 11.04
N ALA A 135 -3.13 -18.30 11.75
CA ALA A 135 -1.73 -18.37 11.32
C ALA A 135 -1.27 -19.79 10.89
N ARG A 136 -1.75 -20.82 11.58
CA ARG A 136 -1.44 -22.23 11.22
C ARG A 136 -2.31 -22.79 10.08
N ARG A 137 -3.38 -22.09 9.70
CA ARG A 137 -4.35 -22.56 8.69
C ARG A 137 -4.03 -22.07 7.29
N CYS A 138 -3.06 -21.17 7.14
CA CYS A 138 -2.62 -20.64 5.85
C CYS A 138 -1.11 -20.43 5.83
N THR A 139 -0.54 -20.22 4.65
CA THR A 139 0.82 -19.75 4.46
C THR A 139 0.74 -18.28 4.14
N LEU A 140 1.07 -17.39 5.09
CA LEU A 140 1.12 -15.95 4.87
C LEU A 140 2.54 -15.52 4.55
N ILE A 141 2.70 -14.79 3.45
CA ILE A 141 3.94 -14.18 2.98
C ILE A 141 3.73 -12.67 2.98
N ALA A 142 4.43 -11.98 3.87
CA ALA A 142 4.36 -10.53 3.96
C ALA A 142 5.47 -9.91 3.11
N LEU A 143 5.09 -9.00 2.24
CA LEU A 143 5.92 -8.39 1.21
C LEU A 143 5.99 -6.89 1.49
N GLY A 144 7.13 -6.46 2.03
CA GLY A 144 7.39 -5.06 2.34
C GLY A 144 8.00 -4.35 1.14
N MET A 145 7.35 -3.28 0.65
CA MET A 145 7.77 -2.49 -0.49
C MET A 145 8.38 -1.17 -0.05
N GLY A 146 9.69 -0.99 -0.28
CA GLY A 146 10.39 0.24 0.08
C GLY A 146 11.03 0.22 1.47
N LYS A 147 11.53 1.39 1.91
CA LYS A 147 12.40 1.53 3.10
C LYS A 147 11.65 1.69 4.43
N ASN A 148 10.37 2.05 4.38
CA ASN A 148 9.62 2.53 5.55
C ASN A 148 8.69 1.48 6.19
N VAL A 149 8.78 0.23 5.77
CA VAL A 149 7.90 -0.86 6.17
C VAL A 149 8.07 -1.22 7.66
N ASP A 150 6.95 -1.37 8.37
CA ASP A 150 6.95 -1.85 9.76
C ASP A 150 7.06 -3.38 9.84
N TYR A 151 8.28 -3.89 9.64
CA TYR A 151 8.54 -5.32 9.76
C TYR A 151 8.29 -5.88 11.16
N ALA A 152 8.31 -5.04 12.21
CA ALA A 152 8.01 -5.49 13.58
C ALA A 152 6.55 -5.94 13.71
N THR A 153 5.63 -5.25 13.07
CA THR A 153 4.23 -5.67 12.99
C THR A 153 4.05 -6.87 12.07
N LEU A 154 4.68 -6.88 10.88
CA LEU A 154 4.56 -7.99 9.93
C LEU A 154 5.10 -9.32 10.48
N LYS A 155 6.19 -9.29 11.24
CA LYS A 155 6.76 -10.47 11.91
C LYS A 155 5.84 -11.09 12.97
N GLN A 156 4.89 -10.34 13.49
CA GLN A 156 3.86 -10.91 14.38
C GLN A 156 2.83 -11.74 13.62
N LEU A 157 2.72 -11.56 12.29
CA LEU A 157 1.79 -12.28 11.44
C LEU A 157 2.40 -13.56 10.84
N THR A 158 3.68 -13.50 10.48
CA THR A 158 4.38 -14.58 9.78
C THR A 158 5.89 -14.48 9.91
N GLU A 159 6.57 -15.64 9.82
CA GLU A 159 8.02 -15.69 9.67
C GLU A 159 8.49 -15.37 8.24
N HIS A 160 7.59 -15.48 7.24
CA HIS A 160 7.90 -15.22 5.84
C HIS A 160 7.73 -13.73 5.51
N CYS A 161 8.61 -12.88 6.06
CA CYS A 161 8.67 -11.46 5.72
C CYS A 161 9.79 -11.20 4.72
N ILE A 162 9.44 -10.73 3.55
CA ILE A 162 10.36 -10.43 2.46
C ILE A 162 10.42 -8.92 2.27
N ALA A 163 11.61 -8.37 2.39
CA ALA A 163 11.87 -6.97 2.07
C ALA A 163 12.18 -6.84 0.58
N PHE A 164 11.64 -5.80 0.02
CA PHE A 164 11.74 -5.44 -1.37
C PHE A 164 12.22 -3.99 -1.43
N ASP A 165 13.53 -3.83 -1.47
CA ASP A 165 14.18 -2.53 -1.50
C ASP A 165 14.19 -1.97 -2.93
N GLU A 166 14.35 -0.67 -3.11
CA GLU A 166 14.33 0.07 -4.39
C GLU A 166 14.63 -0.75 -5.65
N LEU A 167 13.65 -0.86 -6.55
CA LEU A 167 13.74 -1.71 -7.72
C LEU A 167 13.58 -0.96 -9.01
N ASN A 168 14.41 -1.38 -9.92
CA ASN A 168 14.12 -1.13 -11.33
C ASN A 168 12.94 -2.03 -11.80
N GLU A 169 12.33 -1.67 -12.91
CA GLU A 169 11.20 -2.39 -13.49
C GLU A 169 11.49 -3.88 -13.75
N GLN A 170 12.75 -4.23 -14.03
CA GLN A 170 13.13 -5.62 -14.31
C GLN A 170 13.12 -6.49 -13.05
N ASP A 171 13.59 -5.97 -11.93
CA ASP A 171 13.62 -6.70 -10.66
C ASP A 171 12.20 -6.89 -10.13
N PHE A 172 11.35 -5.89 -10.30
CA PHE A 172 9.93 -5.98 -10.00
C PHE A 172 9.24 -7.10 -10.79
N LYS A 173 9.51 -7.20 -12.08
CA LYS A 173 8.99 -8.28 -12.92
C LYS A 173 9.46 -9.66 -12.46
N LYS A 174 10.74 -9.83 -12.11
CA LYS A 174 11.29 -11.08 -11.58
C LYS A 174 10.63 -11.48 -10.26
N PHE A 175 10.35 -10.51 -9.39
CA PHE A 175 9.65 -10.72 -8.15
C PHE A 175 8.24 -11.31 -8.38
N PHE A 176 7.44 -10.73 -9.27
CA PHE A 176 6.12 -11.28 -9.58
C PHE A 176 6.19 -12.64 -10.26
N GLN A 177 7.25 -12.91 -11.05
CA GLN A 177 7.53 -14.25 -11.57
C GLN A 177 7.82 -15.25 -10.45
N TRP A 178 8.56 -14.85 -9.42
CA TRP A 178 8.80 -15.67 -8.24
C TRP A 178 7.51 -16.00 -7.49
N ILE A 179 6.60 -15.05 -7.32
CA ILE A 179 5.27 -15.30 -6.73
C ILE A 179 4.51 -16.33 -7.55
N SER A 180 4.44 -16.16 -8.87
CA SER A 180 3.78 -17.13 -9.75
C SER A 180 4.39 -18.53 -9.63
N ALA A 181 5.73 -18.62 -9.65
CA ALA A 181 6.44 -19.88 -9.50
C ALA A 181 6.16 -20.53 -8.14
N SER A 182 6.00 -19.73 -7.06
CA SER A 182 5.67 -20.28 -5.74
C SER A 182 4.25 -20.85 -5.68
N VAL A 183 3.28 -20.21 -6.34
CA VAL A 183 1.90 -20.74 -6.45
C VAL A 183 1.88 -22.03 -7.28
N VAL A 184 2.57 -22.04 -8.43
CA VAL A 184 2.66 -23.22 -9.31
C VAL A 184 3.35 -24.38 -8.60
N ALA A 185 4.44 -24.14 -7.87
CA ALA A 185 5.14 -25.19 -7.13
C ALA A 185 4.26 -25.80 -6.06
N GLN A 186 3.49 -24.98 -5.34
CA GLN A 186 2.53 -25.50 -4.35
C GLN A 186 1.34 -26.21 -5.01
N SER A 187 0.85 -25.74 -6.15
CA SER A 187 -0.17 -26.41 -6.94
C SER A 187 0.27 -27.83 -7.37
N LYS A 188 1.51 -28.00 -7.79
CA LYS A 188 2.08 -29.30 -8.19
C LYS A 188 2.36 -30.23 -7.01
N SER A 189 2.87 -29.73 -5.89
CA SER A 189 3.14 -30.54 -4.68
C SER A 189 1.86 -31.16 -4.10
N ILE A 190 0.72 -30.61 -4.43
CA ILE A 190 -0.60 -31.12 -4.09
C ILE A 190 -0.90 -32.49 -4.73
N GLU A 191 -0.41 -32.71 -5.96
CA GLU A 191 -0.61 -33.96 -6.69
C GLU A 191 0.12 -35.14 -6.01
N ASP A 192 1.29 -34.86 -5.43
CA ASP A 192 2.08 -35.87 -4.67
C ASP A 192 1.54 -36.13 -3.25
N GLY A 193 0.43 -35.48 -2.87
CA GLY A 193 -0.24 -35.69 -1.56
C GLY A 193 0.49 -35.07 -0.37
N GLN A 194 1.57 -34.34 -0.61
CA GLN A 194 2.37 -33.66 0.41
C GLN A 194 2.33 -32.15 0.18
N GLN A 195 1.51 -31.46 0.93
CA GLN A 195 1.61 -30.00 0.98
C GLN A 195 2.84 -29.62 1.81
N GLN A 196 3.92 -29.28 1.14
CA GLN A 196 5.11 -28.72 1.78
C GLN A 196 5.09 -27.21 1.56
N ASP A 197 5.30 -26.45 2.62
CA ASP A 197 5.43 -24.97 2.59
C ASP A 197 6.78 -24.56 1.93
N HIS A 198 7.11 -25.15 0.76
CA HIS A 198 8.35 -24.87 0.04
C HIS A 198 8.16 -23.62 -0.84
N LEU A 199 8.66 -22.51 -0.35
CA LEU A 199 8.85 -21.34 -1.19
C LEU A 199 10.05 -21.59 -2.11
N PRO A 200 9.99 -21.16 -3.40
CA PRO A 200 11.17 -21.18 -4.27
C PRO A 200 12.33 -20.41 -3.63
N PRO A 201 13.58 -20.72 -3.98
CA PRO A 201 14.73 -19.96 -3.50
C PRO A 201 14.55 -18.46 -3.75
N ILE A 202 14.89 -17.66 -2.75
CA ILE A 202 14.85 -16.19 -2.84
C ILE A 202 16.12 -15.73 -3.53
N ASP A 203 15.99 -14.87 -4.54
CA ASP A 203 17.14 -14.23 -5.17
C ASP A 203 17.53 -12.99 -4.35
N GLU A 204 18.60 -13.11 -3.56
CA GLU A 204 19.06 -12.09 -2.61
C GLU A 204 19.51 -10.78 -3.29
N ARG A 205 19.61 -10.74 -4.63
CA ARG A 205 19.94 -9.51 -5.38
C ARG A 205 18.85 -8.46 -5.34
N TYR A 206 17.58 -8.88 -5.19
CA TYR A 206 16.43 -7.98 -5.20
C TYR A 206 15.37 -8.31 -4.13
N MET A 207 15.50 -9.43 -3.41
CA MET A 207 14.62 -9.82 -2.32
C MET A 207 15.44 -10.23 -1.11
N ARG A 208 15.07 -9.79 0.06
CA ARG A 208 15.75 -10.14 1.30
C ARG A 208 14.77 -10.68 2.35
N LEU A 209 15.05 -11.88 2.86
CA LEU A 209 14.32 -12.38 4.01
C LEU A 209 14.72 -11.55 5.25
N VAL A 210 13.75 -10.92 5.87
CA VAL A 210 13.97 -10.12 7.09
C VAL A 210 14.21 -11.05 8.26
N LYS A 211 15.44 -11.10 8.77
CA LYS A 211 15.83 -11.93 9.93
C LYS A 211 15.82 -11.13 11.22
N ASP A 212 16.33 -9.93 11.20
CA ASP A 212 16.49 -9.05 12.36
C ASP A 212 15.54 -7.86 12.29
N LEU A 213 14.99 -7.48 13.46
CA LEU A 213 14.10 -6.34 13.58
C LEU A 213 14.88 -5.11 14.02
N PRO A 214 14.76 -3.95 13.35
CA PRO A 214 15.27 -2.71 13.89
C PRO A 214 14.50 -2.33 15.16
N ALA A 215 15.22 -2.03 16.22
CA ALA A 215 14.67 -1.79 17.56
C ALA A 215 14.02 -0.40 17.71
N LYS A 216 13.11 0.04 16.85
CA LYS A 216 12.42 1.34 17.01
C LYS A 216 10.91 1.22 16.84
N LYS A 217 10.21 1.45 17.95
CA LYS A 217 8.75 1.65 17.97
C LYS A 217 8.47 3.11 17.63
N ILE A 218 7.97 3.38 16.43
CA ILE A 218 7.51 4.71 16.01
C ILE A 218 6.03 4.59 15.65
N LEU A 219 5.20 5.44 16.21
CA LEU A 219 3.73 5.34 16.15
C LEU A 219 3.09 5.96 14.90
N MET A 220 3.89 6.45 13.93
CA MET A 220 3.39 7.14 12.74
C MET A 220 4.39 7.03 11.60
N ASP A 221 3.92 7.13 10.36
CA ASP A 221 4.83 7.32 9.24
C ASP A 221 5.40 8.74 9.26
N GLU A 222 6.54 8.88 9.94
CA GLU A 222 7.29 10.14 9.99
C GLU A 222 8.10 10.38 8.71
N ASN A 223 8.14 9.42 7.81
CA ASN A 223 9.01 9.43 6.64
C ASN A 223 8.30 9.78 5.34
N CYS A 224 6.97 9.73 5.33
CA CYS A 224 6.16 10.10 4.17
C CYS A 224 5.07 11.08 4.58
N VAL A 225 4.92 12.16 3.82
CA VAL A 225 3.86 13.15 3.99
C VAL A 225 3.11 13.30 2.68
N THR A 226 1.80 13.17 2.73
CA THR A 226 0.94 13.29 1.56
C THR A 226 -0.02 14.46 1.71
N PHE A 227 -0.33 15.10 0.60
CA PHE A 227 -1.31 16.17 0.52
C PHE A 227 -2.23 15.96 -0.67
N VAL A 228 -3.50 16.27 -0.48
CA VAL A 228 -4.50 16.19 -1.56
C VAL A 228 -4.92 17.58 -1.95
N GLY A 229 -4.83 17.88 -3.25
CA GLY A 229 -5.29 19.12 -3.85
C GLY A 229 -6.33 18.89 -4.92
N ARG A 230 -7.00 19.96 -5.35
CA ARG A 230 -7.90 19.96 -6.52
C ARG A 230 -7.42 20.92 -7.58
N CYS A 231 -7.47 20.49 -8.83
CA CYS A 231 -7.17 21.35 -9.97
C CYS A 231 -8.13 22.54 -10.05
N GLY A 232 -7.62 23.76 -10.05
CA GLY A 232 -8.43 24.98 -10.14
C GLY A 232 -9.26 25.05 -11.43
N LYS A 233 -8.74 24.53 -12.56
CA LYS A 233 -9.42 24.55 -13.86
C LYS A 233 -10.40 23.40 -14.05
N LEU A 234 -10.05 22.18 -13.64
CA LEU A 234 -10.83 20.96 -13.89
C LEU A 234 -11.56 20.41 -12.66
N SER A 235 -11.33 20.96 -11.49
CA SER A 235 -11.86 20.51 -10.19
C SER A 235 -11.58 19.03 -9.87
N ARG A 236 -10.62 18.41 -10.57
CA ARG A 236 -10.22 17.01 -10.34
C ARG A 236 -9.17 16.90 -9.24
N PRO A 237 -9.24 15.90 -8.37
CA PRO A 237 -8.28 15.74 -7.29
C PRO A 237 -6.93 15.22 -7.78
N TYR A 238 -5.87 15.58 -7.07
CA TYR A 238 -4.52 15.07 -7.25
C TYR A 238 -3.87 14.89 -5.88
N LEU A 239 -2.86 14.02 -5.82
CA LEU A 239 -2.09 13.73 -4.63
C LEU A 239 -0.64 14.14 -4.84
N MET A 240 -0.06 14.77 -3.83
CA MET A 240 1.36 15.12 -3.73
C MET A 240 1.98 14.30 -2.60
N LYS A 241 3.06 13.60 -2.90
CA LYS A 241 3.80 12.75 -1.96
C LYS A 241 5.18 13.34 -1.75
N PHE A 242 5.57 13.46 -0.49
CA PHE A 242 6.89 13.92 -0.07
C PHE A 242 7.50 12.88 0.84
N GLU A 243 8.76 12.55 0.62
CA GLU A 243 9.51 11.61 1.45
C GLU A 243 10.59 12.33 2.26
N ARG A 244 10.80 11.86 3.48
CA ARG A 244 11.75 12.45 4.42
C ARG A 244 13.17 12.18 4.00
N GLU A 245 13.95 13.25 3.88
CA GLU A 245 15.38 13.23 3.69
C GLU A 245 16.11 13.75 4.94
N ILE A 246 17.16 13.06 5.35
CA ILE A 246 17.96 13.45 6.51
C ILE A 246 19.17 14.23 6.01
N GLN A 247 19.21 15.53 6.27
CA GLN A 247 20.28 16.40 5.85
C GLN A 247 21.53 16.31 6.77
N TYR A 248 21.31 16.03 8.06
CA TYR A 248 22.39 15.89 9.04
C TYR A 248 21.97 14.96 10.18
N GLN A 249 22.81 13.97 10.49
CA GLN A 249 22.72 13.19 11.71
C GLN A 249 23.80 13.68 12.67
N ALA A 250 23.38 14.17 13.84
CA ALA A 250 24.35 14.47 14.89
C ALA A 250 25.12 13.22 15.31
N PRO A 251 26.44 13.28 15.55
CA PRO A 251 27.19 12.16 16.10
C PRO A 251 26.53 11.66 17.39
N GLN A 252 26.46 10.35 17.57
CA GLN A 252 25.77 9.72 18.71
C GLN A 252 26.39 10.09 20.08
N ASP A 253 27.63 10.58 20.10
CA ASP A 253 28.38 10.96 21.31
C ASP A 253 27.97 12.34 21.87
N LEU A 254 27.28 13.14 21.08
CA LEU A 254 26.71 14.41 21.54
C LEU A 254 25.25 14.16 21.87
N ASN A 255 24.85 14.18 23.11
CA ASN A 255 23.47 14.05 23.62
C ASN A 255 22.54 15.16 23.11
N ILE A 256 22.70 15.60 21.86
CA ILE A 256 21.96 16.65 21.18
C ILE A 256 21.21 15.99 20.01
N ASN A 257 19.89 15.87 20.14
CA ASN A 257 18.99 15.39 19.07
C ASN A 257 18.76 16.48 18.02
N LEU A 258 19.80 16.88 17.28
CA LEU A 258 19.71 17.79 16.13
C LEU A 258 19.68 16.96 14.84
N ASN A 259 18.56 16.33 14.55
CA ASN A 259 18.29 15.77 13.24
C ASN A 259 17.63 16.85 12.37
N LEU A 260 18.40 17.48 11.50
CA LEU A 260 17.84 18.34 10.45
C LEU A 260 17.29 17.44 9.36
N TYR A 261 15.99 17.52 9.11
CA TYR A 261 15.31 16.79 8.06
C TYR A 261 14.40 17.72 7.26
N TYR A 262 14.13 17.36 6.05
CA TYR A 262 13.13 17.97 5.18
C TYR A 262 12.36 16.87 4.44
N PHE A 263 11.28 17.24 3.78
CA PHE A 263 10.50 16.33 2.95
C PHE A 263 10.68 16.72 1.49
N GLN A 264 11.25 15.81 0.70
CA GLN A 264 11.47 16.00 -0.72
C GLN A 264 10.25 15.52 -1.50
N LEU A 265 9.75 16.33 -2.43
CA LEU A 265 8.71 15.92 -3.37
C LEU A 265 9.20 14.70 -4.19
N THR A 266 8.47 13.60 -4.09
CA THR A 266 8.76 12.38 -4.86
C THR A 266 7.70 12.08 -5.91
N GLU A 267 6.45 12.49 -5.68
CA GLU A 267 5.37 12.20 -6.62
C GLU A 267 4.30 13.31 -6.61
N CYS A 268 3.77 13.62 -7.80
CA CYS A 268 2.55 14.42 -7.95
C CYS A 268 1.69 13.76 -9.02
N CYS A 269 0.61 13.10 -8.62
CA CYS A 269 -0.16 12.25 -9.51
C CYS A 269 -1.67 12.53 -9.47
N LYS A 270 -2.34 12.17 -10.57
CA LYS A 270 -3.81 12.22 -10.66
C LYS A 270 -4.41 11.14 -9.79
N ILE A 271 -5.45 11.48 -9.03
CA ILE A 271 -6.27 10.52 -8.31
C ILE A 271 -7.73 10.67 -8.74
N ASP A 272 -8.52 9.64 -8.49
CA ASP A 272 -9.95 9.65 -8.77
C ASP A 272 -10.76 10.09 -7.54
N GLU A 273 -12.02 10.46 -7.73
CA GLU A 273 -12.94 10.82 -6.64
C GLU A 273 -13.16 9.67 -5.66
N ASP A 274 -12.96 8.41 -6.08
CA ASP A 274 -13.03 7.23 -5.23
C ASP A 274 -12.03 7.27 -4.06
N TYR A 275 -10.95 8.05 -4.18
CA TYR A 275 -9.99 8.30 -3.10
C TYR A 275 -10.71 8.69 -1.79
N PHE A 276 -11.67 9.59 -1.85
CA PHE A 276 -12.40 10.05 -0.66
C PHE A 276 -13.28 8.96 -0.04
N THR A 277 -13.75 8.01 -0.87
CA THR A 277 -14.52 6.85 -0.39
C THR A 277 -13.64 5.80 0.28
N TRP A 278 -12.40 5.67 -0.18
CA TRP A 278 -11.42 4.72 0.35
C TRP A 278 -10.63 5.26 1.54
N SER A 279 -10.66 6.57 1.75
CA SER A 279 -9.95 7.24 2.83
C SER A 279 -10.67 7.09 4.18
N ASP A 280 -9.89 7.00 5.23
CA ASP A 280 -10.41 7.10 6.59
C ASP A 280 -10.92 8.53 6.84
N GLN A 281 -12.16 8.62 7.29
CA GLN A 281 -12.82 9.91 7.53
C GLN A 281 -12.53 10.50 8.92
N THR A 282 -11.81 9.78 9.79
CA THR A 282 -11.39 10.33 11.08
C THR A 282 -10.40 11.48 10.84
N GLN A 283 -10.79 12.69 11.26
CA GLN A 283 -9.91 13.85 11.15
C GLN A 283 -8.69 13.70 12.06
N HIS A 284 -7.49 13.67 11.51
CA HIS A 284 -6.26 13.85 12.25
C HIS A 284 -5.78 15.29 12.08
N GLN A 285 -5.44 15.92 13.21
CA GLN A 285 -5.01 17.33 13.27
C GLN A 285 -3.49 17.48 13.05
N GLN A 286 -2.89 16.64 12.21
CA GLN A 286 -1.46 16.78 11.99
C GLN A 286 -1.18 17.73 10.85
N GLN A 287 -0.33 18.71 11.17
CA GLN A 287 0.10 19.73 10.26
C GLN A 287 1.61 19.61 10.00
N VAL A 288 2.01 20.02 8.81
CA VAL A 288 3.41 20.13 8.41
C VAL A 288 3.61 21.57 7.93
N ASN A 289 4.66 22.21 8.42
CA ASN A 289 5.04 23.53 7.95
C ASN A 289 5.69 23.44 6.57
N THR A 290 5.28 24.30 5.64
CA THR A 290 5.77 24.28 4.25
C THR A 290 7.26 24.58 4.14
N THR A 291 7.90 25.18 5.15
CA THR A 291 9.36 25.36 5.19
C THR A 291 10.13 24.05 5.23
N LEU A 292 9.50 22.97 5.65
CA LEU A 292 10.08 21.62 5.65
C LEU A 292 9.90 20.90 4.31
N LEU A 293 9.14 21.45 3.37
CA LEU A 293 8.86 20.84 2.08
C LEU A 293 9.83 21.36 1.01
N GLN A 294 10.41 20.47 0.24
CA GLN A 294 11.28 20.81 -0.90
C GLN A 294 10.71 20.27 -2.21
N GLY A 295 10.78 21.09 -3.24
CA GLY A 295 10.21 20.81 -4.55
C GLY A 295 8.86 21.49 -4.75
N THR A 296 8.66 22.02 -5.95
CA THR A 296 7.41 22.70 -6.36
C THR A 296 6.67 21.79 -7.32
N PRO A 297 5.57 21.15 -6.91
CA PRO A 297 4.82 20.27 -7.81
C PRO A 297 4.04 21.10 -8.83
N GLU A 298 4.10 20.69 -10.10
CA GLU A 298 3.17 21.17 -11.12
C GLU A 298 1.84 20.43 -11.04
N CYS A 299 0.76 21.09 -11.43
CA CYS A 299 -0.55 20.43 -11.44
C CYS A 299 -0.60 19.30 -12.49
N PRO A 300 -0.84 18.05 -12.10
CA PRO A 300 -0.81 16.92 -13.04
C PRO A 300 -1.99 16.94 -14.04
N HIS A 301 -2.99 17.82 -13.81
CA HIS A 301 -4.14 17.94 -14.69
C HIS A 301 -4.04 19.07 -15.71
N CYS A 302 -3.61 20.26 -15.29
CA CYS A 302 -3.64 21.45 -16.15
C CYS A 302 -2.26 22.08 -16.35
N LEU A 303 -1.21 21.48 -15.77
CA LEU A 303 0.18 21.95 -15.85
C LEU A 303 0.40 23.37 -15.29
N ALA A 304 -0.44 23.84 -14.37
CA ALA A 304 -0.18 25.07 -13.64
C ALA A 304 1.11 24.92 -12.82
N GLU A 305 1.92 26.00 -12.77
CA GLU A 305 3.27 25.99 -12.21
C GLU A 305 3.33 25.54 -10.75
N THR A 306 2.28 25.79 -9.97
CA THR A 306 2.18 25.27 -8.60
C THR A 306 0.88 24.49 -8.37
N ALA A 307 1.04 23.27 -7.89
CA ALA A 307 -0.07 22.47 -7.36
C ALA A 307 -0.27 22.68 -5.86
N PHE A 308 0.52 23.56 -5.23
CA PHE A 308 0.56 23.74 -3.78
C PHE A 308 0.18 25.17 -3.37
N ALA A 309 -1.06 25.59 -3.67
CA ALA A 309 -1.63 26.83 -3.18
C ALA A 309 -2.77 26.54 -2.20
N MET A 310 -2.82 27.24 -1.08
CA MET A 310 -3.82 27.00 -0.03
C MET A 310 -4.90 28.08 -0.04
N CYS A 311 -6.14 27.67 -0.15
CA CYS A 311 -7.30 28.55 0.02
C CYS A 311 -7.53 28.88 1.50
N ALA A 312 -8.17 30.00 1.81
CA ALA A 312 -8.59 30.36 3.17
C ALA A 312 -9.53 29.31 3.82
N CYS A 313 -10.08 28.35 3.06
CA CYS A 313 -10.79 27.20 3.62
C CYS A 313 -9.88 26.07 4.13
N GLY A 314 -8.55 26.25 4.05
CA GLY A 314 -7.55 25.26 4.47
C GLY A 314 -7.25 24.16 3.45
N GLN A 315 -7.89 24.18 2.28
CA GLN A 315 -7.71 23.14 1.26
C GLN A 315 -6.74 23.57 0.16
N LEU A 316 -6.02 22.60 -0.40
CA LEU A 316 -5.02 22.83 -1.44
C LEU A 316 -5.64 22.81 -2.84
N MET A 317 -5.10 23.65 -3.70
CA MET A 317 -5.45 23.75 -5.11
C MET A 317 -4.24 24.17 -5.95
N CYS A 318 -4.31 23.94 -7.26
CA CYS A 318 -3.30 24.50 -8.15
C CYS A 318 -3.59 25.97 -8.49
N TYR A 319 -2.51 26.71 -8.75
CA TYR A 319 -2.54 28.12 -9.15
C TYR A 319 -1.50 28.37 -10.25
N ASP A 320 -1.86 29.16 -11.23
CA ASP A 320 -1.01 29.48 -12.39
C ASP A 320 -0.05 30.64 -12.16
N GLY A 321 -0.14 31.33 -11.02
CA GLY A 321 0.70 32.42 -10.66
C GLY A 321 0.26 33.80 -11.20
N PHE A 322 -0.73 33.85 -12.11
CA PHE A 322 -1.06 35.06 -12.86
C PHE A 322 -2.53 35.49 -12.76
N SER A 323 -3.43 34.57 -12.58
CA SER A 323 -4.88 34.82 -12.59
C SER A 323 -5.31 35.54 -11.32
N GLU A 324 -5.91 36.74 -11.45
CA GLU A 324 -6.44 37.51 -10.32
C GLU A 324 -7.75 36.94 -9.78
N ASP A 325 -8.60 36.41 -10.67
CA ASP A 325 -9.89 35.83 -10.35
C ASP A 325 -9.82 34.28 -10.33
N VAL A 326 -9.51 33.72 -9.18
CA VAL A 326 -9.46 32.29 -9.00
C VAL A 326 -10.59 31.81 -8.09
N THR A 327 -11.38 30.82 -8.54
CA THR A 327 -12.41 30.20 -7.71
C THR A 327 -11.89 28.90 -7.09
N CYS A 328 -11.97 28.79 -5.76
CA CYS A 328 -11.56 27.59 -5.08
C CYS A 328 -12.43 26.38 -5.49
N PRO A 329 -11.84 25.28 -5.97
CA PRO A 329 -12.59 24.10 -6.41
C PRO A 329 -13.27 23.35 -5.25
N TRP A 330 -12.92 23.64 -4.00
CA TRP A 330 -13.48 23.04 -2.81
C TRP A 330 -14.67 23.83 -2.25
N CYS A 331 -14.43 25.09 -1.86
CA CYS A 331 -15.45 25.91 -1.18
C CYS A 331 -16.23 26.84 -2.11
N ARG A 332 -15.85 26.92 -3.40
CA ARG A 332 -16.48 27.75 -4.43
C ARG A 332 -16.40 29.27 -4.20
N ARG A 333 -15.57 29.71 -3.27
CA ARG A 333 -15.32 31.15 -3.04
C ARG A 333 -14.20 31.65 -3.95
N GLN A 334 -14.25 32.92 -4.28
CA GLN A 334 -13.13 33.60 -4.94
C GLN A 334 -11.95 33.72 -3.99
N VAL A 335 -10.76 33.52 -4.51
CA VAL A 335 -9.50 33.47 -3.77
C VAL A 335 -8.53 34.41 -4.46
N SER A 336 -7.92 35.30 -3.70
CA SER A 336 -6.74 36.07 -4.11
C SER A 336 -5.54 35.49 -3.35
N PHE A 337 -4.49 35.12 -4.08
CA PHE A 337 -3.26 34.62 -3.48
C PHE A 337 -2.28 35.78 -3.28
N GLY A 338 -1.74 35.88 -2.05
CA GLY A 338 -0.57 36.70 -1.74
C GLY A 338 0.69 35.83 -1.73
N TYR A 339 1.84 36.48 -1.83
CA TYR A 339 3.11 35.77 -1.61
C TYR A 339 3.18 35.36 -0.13
N GLY A 340 3.45 34.06 0.12
CA GLY A 340 3.71 33.54 1.46
C GLY A 340 4.95 34.27 2.06
N GLY A 341 4.89 34.56 3.37
CA GLY A 341 6.05 35.08 4.09
C GLY A 341 7.17 34.04 4.17
N MET A 342 8.38 34.47 4.61
CA MET A 342 9.54 33.57 4.79
C MET A 342 9.29 32.46 5.82
N ASP A 343 8.30 32.59 6.70
CA ASP A 343 7.98 31.62 7.76
C ASP A 343 7.11 30.44 7.29
N GLY A 344 6.75 30.41 6.00
CA GLY A 344 5.85 29.39 5.45
C GLY A 344 4.45 29.40 6.08
N PHE A 345 3.71 28.31 5.93
CA PHE A 345 2.41 28.11 6.55
C PHE A 345 2.20 26.60 6.86
N ASP A 346 1.31 26.35 7.82
CA ASP A 346 1.00 24.97 8.23
C ASP A 346 -0.10 24.40 7.35
N VAL A 347 0.12 23.17 6.86
CA VAL A 347 -0.82 22.44 6.02
C VAL A 347 -1.17 21.11 6.67
N GLN A 348 -2.45 20.78 6.63
CA GLN A 348 -2.92 19.49 7.12
C GLN A 348 -2.45 18.38 6.18
N ARG A 349 -1.75 17.38 6.73
CA ARG A 349 -1.27 16.21 5.96
C ARG A 349 -2.32 15.11 5.87
N GLY A 350 -2.21 14.26 4.84
CA GLY A 350 -2.85 12.97 4.78
C GLY A 350 -2.27 11.99 5.82
N ARG A 351 -2.79 10.78 5.87
CA ARG A 351 -2.36 9.78 6.88
C ARG A 351 -1.09 9.02 6.52
N GLY A 352 -0.66 9.09 5.25
CA GLY A 352 0.52 8.40 4.74
C GLY A 352 0.24 7.01 4.22
#